data_448fdbd933e55c8c5d4a18037d0351ff
#
_entry.id   448fdbd933e55c8c5d4a18037d0351ff
#
_cell.length_a   1.000
_cell.length_b   1.000
_cell.length_c   1.000
_cell.angle_alpha   90.00
_cell.angle_beta   90.00
_cell.angle_gamma   90.00
#
_symmetry.space_group_name_H-M   'P 1'
#
loop_
_entity.id
_entity.type
_entity.pdbx_description
1 polymer ?
#
loop_
_entity_poly.entity_id
_entity_poly.type
_entity_poly.pdbx_seq_one_letter_code
_entity_poly.pdbx_strand_id
1 'polypeptide(L)'
;MMNPLKLNKMRLALIVALPVLFSACSDDEVEVIKEVEVIVEVPAPVPVPVDVSYEVTVTNLTNSQPLSPAAVVLHADGHLFSVGEVPSVALEQMAEGGMNSGLLALGMASASGAGAIGPGGSETISVTIQDVTNAKLSVATMLVNTNDAFSGLDALDLSTLAVGDSWSATAGVYDAGTEVNSETAGTMPGPADGGEGFNATRTDTGYVAMHPGVVTVDDGLSNSVLTVQHKFDNPAVRIMVTRIE
;
A
#
# COMPACT_ATOMS: atom_id res chain seq x y z
N MET A 1 -20.58 7.14 10.23
CA MET A 1 -22.02 7.20 9.86
C MET A 1 -22.09 7.25 8.34
N MET A 2 -22.32 6.11 7.72
CA MET A 2 -22.46 6.00 6.27
C MET A 2 -23.76 6.65 5.84
N ASN A 3 -23.65 7.63 4.95
CA ASN A 3 -24.81 8.28 4.34
C ASN A 3 -25.41 7.30 3.31
N PRO A 4 -26.69 6.89 3.38
CA PRO A 4 -27.24 5.97 2.38
C PRO A 4 -27.32 6.69 1.04
N LEU A 5 -26.64 6.16 0.04
CA LEU A 5 -26.78 6.56 -1.37
C LEU A 5 -28.26 6.60 -1.72
N LYS A 6 -28.76 7.79 -2.06
CA LYS A 6 -30.10 7.96 -2.63
C LYS A 6 -30.13 7.28 -3.98
N LEU A 7 -30.74 6.12 -4.02
CA LEU A 7 -31.00 5.36 -5.25
C LEU A 7 -31.88 6.23 -6.16
N ASN A 8 -31.31 6.79 -7.22
CA ASN A 8 -32.03 7.60 -8.19
C ASN A 8 -32.81 6.64 -9.10
N LYS A 9 -34.09 6.46 -8.83
CA LYS A 9 -34.96 5.58 -9.63
C LYS A 9 -35.31 6.27 -10.94
N MET A 10 -34.80 5.73 -12.04
CA MET A 10 -35.21 6.15 -13.39
C MET A 10 -36.57 5.49 -13.73
N ARG A 11 -37.58 6.31 -13.95
CA ARG A 11 -38.93 5.83 -14.31
C ARG A 11 -39.10 5.88 -15.81
N LEU A 12 -39.23 4.72 -16.43
CA LEU A 12 -39.63 4.60 -17.83
C LEU A 12 -41.11 4.20 -17.85
N ALA A 13 -41.97 5.04 -18.37
CA ALA A 13 -43.39 4.72 -18.55
C ALA A 13 -43.56 3.99 -19.92
N LEU A 14 -43.95 2.72 -19.88
CA LEU A 14 -44.36 1.97 -21.06
C LEU A 14 -45.90 1.91 -21.03
N ILE A 15 -46.56 2.57 -21.99
CA ILE A 15 -48.00 2.50 -22.14
C ILE A 15 -48.33 1.26 -22.95
N VAL A 16 -48.96 0.27 -22.31
CA VAL A 16 -49.50 -0.93 -23.00
C VAL A 16 -51.02 -0.82 -23.03
N ALA A 17 -51.58 -0.56 -24.18
CA ALA A 17 -53.02 -0.63 -24.39
C ALA A 17 -53.48 -2.10 -24.54
N LEU A 18 -54.24 -2.61 -23.60
CA LEU A 18 -54.83 -3.92 -23.64
C LEU A 18 -56.34 -3.79 -24.00
N PRO A 19 -56.83 -4.29 -25.14
CA PRO A 19 -58.25 -4.28 -25.40
C PRO A 19 -58.98 -5.31 -24.53
N VAL A 20 -59.92 -4.87 -23.69
CA VAL A 20 -60.77 -5.77 -22.92
C VAL A 20 -62.08 -5.89 -23.68
N LEU A 21 -62.32 -7.04 -24.32
CA LEU A 21 -63.56 -7.36 -24.98
C LEU A 21 -64.61 -7.84 -23.95
N PHE A 22 -65.62 -7.02 -23.69
CA PHE A 22 -66.86 -7.48 -23.00
C PHE A 22 -67.91 -7.80 -24.03
N SER A 23 -68.38 -9.05 -24.05
CA SER A 23 -69.53 -9.46 -24.82
C SER A 23 -70.80 -9.26 -23.97
N ALA A 24 -71.59 -8.24 -24.26
CA ALA A 24 -72.92 -8.06 -23.73
C ALA A 24 -73.87 -7.62 -24.90
N CYS A 25 -74.92 -8.32 -25.06
CA CYS A 25 -75.97 -8.01 -26.05
C CYS A 25 -76.75 -6.78 -25.62
N SER A 26 -76.67 -5.72 -26.38
CA SER A 26 -77.68 -4.75 -26.78
C SER A 26 -77.07 -3.38 -27.10
N ASP A 27 -77.70 -2.76 -28.11
CA ASP A 27 -77.36 -1.55 -28.84
C ASP A 27 -76.72 -0.42 -28.07
N ASP A 28 -75.68 0.22 -28.68
CA ASP A 28 -74.84 1.35 -28.25
C ASP A 28 -73.68 1.01 -27.26
N GLU A 29 -72.69 0.23 -27.73
CA GLU A 29 -71.45 0.02 -27.01
C GLU A 29 -70.49 1.19 -27.25
N VAL A 30 -70.29 2.03 -26.22
CA VAL A 30 -69.12 2.94 -26.09
C VAL A 30 -67.96 2.14 -25.53
N GLU A 31 -66.98 1.81 -26.37
CA GLU A 31 -65.75 1.14 -25.95
C GLU A 31 -64.92 2.09 -25.13
N VAL A 32 -64.94 1.92 -23.81
CA VAL A 32 -64.08 2.69 -22.89
C VAL A 32 -62.74 1.99 -22.80
N ILE A 33 -61.80 2.45 -23.57
CA ILE A 33 -60.39 2.02 -23.43
C ILE A 33 -59.87 2.61 -22.12
N LYS A 34 -59.71 1.78 -21.10
CA LYS A 34 -58.95 2.15 -19.89
C LYS A 34 -57.47 1.97 -20.17
N GLU A 35 -56.77 3.07 -20.33
CA GLU A 35 -55.29 3.06 -20.28
C GLU A 35 -54.84 2.67 -18.89
N VAL A 36 -54.18 1.54 -18.75
CA VAL A 36 -53.50 1.13 -17.52
C VAL A 36 -52.03 1.47 -17.67
N GLU A 37 -51.60 2.49 -16.93
CA GLU A 37 -50.20 2.85 -16.87
C GLU A 37 -49.46 1.76 -16.08
N VAL A 38 -48.73 0.89 -16.75
CA VAL A 38 -47.85 -0.09 -16.08
C VAL A 38 -46.50 0.56 -15.86
N ILE A 39 -46.22 0.96 -14.62
CA ILE A 39 -44.92 1.45 -14.24
C ILE A 39 -43.97 0.25 -14.06
N VAL A 40 -43.12 0.03 -15.06
CA VAL A 40 -42.04 -0.94 -14.94
C VAL A 40 -40.85 -0.25 -14.24
N GLU A 41 -40.56 -0.63 -13.00
CA GLU A 41 -39.33 -0.22 -12.32
C GLU A 41 -38.15 -0.91 -13.01
N VAL A 42 -37.39 -0.16 -13.80
CA VAL A 42 -36.11 -0.64 -14.33
C VAL A 42 -35.08 -0.51 -13.20
N PRO A 43 -34.40 -1.61 -12.79
CA PRO A 43 -33.33 -1.51 -11.82
C PRO A 43 -32.28 -0.48 -12.27
N ALA A 44 -31.82 0.38 -11.37
CA ALA A 44 -30.70 1.27 -11.67
C ALA A 44 -29.51 0.42 -12.13
N PRO A 45 -28.76 0.85 -13.16
CA PRO A 45 -27.55 0.15 -13.58
C PRO A 45 -26.61 0.03 -12.36
N VAL A 46 -26.07 -1.18 -12.18
CA VAL A 46 -25.05 -1.42 -11.15
C VAL A 46 -23.85 -0.52 -11.49
N PRO A 47 -23.35 0.29 -10.56
CA PRO A 47 -22.14 1.08 -10.81
C PRO A 47 -21.03 0.16 -11.27
N VAL A 48 -20.35 0.53 -12.34
CA VAL A 48 -19.12 -0.14 -12.77
C VAL A 48 -18.02 0.31 -11.80
N PRO A 49 -17.28 -0.62 -11.19
CA PRO A 49 -16.13 -0.27 -10.35
C PRO A 49 -15.13 0.60 -11.13
N VAL A 50 -14.59 1.62 -10.48
CA VAL A 50 -13.59 2.51 -11.06
C VAL A 50 -12.25 2.18 -10.41
N ASP A 51 -11.27 1.83 -11.23
CA ASP A 51 -9.91 1.60 -10.79
C ASP A 51 -9.23 2.92 -10.45
N VAL A 52 -8.47 2.92 -9.37
CA VAL A 52 -7.58 4.03 -8.96
C VAL A 52 -6.19 3.44 -8.86
N SER A 53 -5.31 3.86 -9.75
CA SER A 53 -4.00 3.23 -9.94
C SER A 53 -2.87 4.22 -9.69
N TYR A 54 -1.82 3.74 -9.03
CA TYR A 54 -0.62 4.50 -8.70
C TYR A 54 0.63 3.75 -9.17
N GLU A 55 1.61 4.50 -9.65
CA GLU A 55 2.98 4.05 -9.81
C GLU A 55 3.84 4.62 -8.67
N VAL A 56 4.49 3.72 -7.93
CA VAL A 56 5.37 4.06 -6.81
C VAL A 56 6.79 3.70 -7.19
N THR A 57 7.63 4.71 -7.38
CA THR A 57 9.06 4.54 -7.69
C THR A 57 9.88 4.69 -6.42
N VAL A 58 10.62 3.63 -6.07
CA VAL A 58 11.56 3.59 -4.94
C VAL A 58 12.98 3.67 -5.51
N THR A 59 13.76 4.65 -5.09
CA THR A 59 15.15 4.83 -5.50
C THR A 59 16.08 4.67 -4.31
N ASN A 60 17.05 3.80 -4.41
CA ASN A 60 18.09 3.59 -3.41
C ASN A 60 19.16 4.70 -3.52
N LEU A 61 19.31 5.51 -2.48
CA LEU A 61 20.26 6.63 -2.43
C LEU A 61 21.56 6.27 -1.68
N THR A 62 21.67 5.04 -1.16
CA THR A 62 22.82 4.60 -0.40
C THR A 62 24.02 4.27 -1.28
N ASN A 63 25.21 4.21 -0.66
CA ASN A 63 26.44 3.82 -1.37
C ASN A 63 26.58 2.31 -1.53
N SER A 64 26.31 1.52 -0.49
CA SER A 64 26.54 0.07 -0.48
C SER A 64 25.51 -0.72 0.37
N GLN A 65 24.32 -0.17 0.57
CA GLN A 65 23.21 -0.88 1.21
C GLN A 65 22.18 -1.26 0.17
N PRO A 66 22.10 -2.51 -0.31
CA PRO A 66 20.96 -2.93 -1.12
C PRO A 66 19.68 -2.84 -0.29
N LEU A 67 18.57 -2.56 -0.96
CA LEU A 67 17.24 -2.59 -0.35
C LEU A 67 16.57 -3.93 -0.67
N SER A 68 15.78 -4.44 0.28
CA SER A 68 14.91 -5.59 0.02
C SER A 68 13.78 -5.23 -0.96
N PRO A 69 13.01 -6.21 -1.49
CA PRO A 69 11.80 -5.90 -2.25
C PRO A 69 10.87 -5.00 -1.43
N ALA A 70 10.56 -3.82 -1.96
CA ALA A 70 9.76 -2.85 -1.25
C ALA A 70 8.30 -3.30 -1.11
N ALA A 71 7.72 -3.14 0.09
CA ALA A 71 6.27 -3.22 0.29
C ALA A 71 5.62 -1.89 -0.09
N VAL A 72 4.61 -1.93 -0.97
CA VAL A 72 3.74 -0.80 -1.31
C VAL A 72 2.34 -1.16 -0.86
N VAL A 73 1.77 -0.38 0.06
CA VAL A 73 0.51 -0.73 0.75
C VAL A 73 -0.44 0.46 0.73
N LEU A 74 -1.63 0.27 0.15
CA LEU A 74 -2.75 1.21 0.21
C LEU A 74 -3.71 0.78 1.32
N HIS A 75 -4.01 1.68 2.25
CA HIS A 75 -4.89 1.41 3.40
C HIS A 75 -5.75 2.63 3.73
N ALA A 76 -6.86 2.43 4.44
CA ALA A 76 -7.76 3.51 4.84
C ALA A 76 -7.30 4.18 6.14
N ASP A 77 -6.93 3.37 7.11
CA ASP A 77 -6.59 3.80 8.48
C ASP A 77 -5.36 3.05 8.99
N GLY A 78 -4.81 3.54 10.10
CA GLY A 78 -3.66 2.95 10.77
C GLY A 78 -2.33 3.35 10.17
N HIS A 79 -1.28 2.64 10.60
CA HIS A 79 0.11 2.85 10.27
C HIS A 79 0.81 1.50 10.08
N LEU A 80 1.77 1.41 9.17
CA LEU A 80 2.68 0.25 9.10
C LEU A 80 3.74 0.32 10.18
N PHE A 81 4.17 1.56 10.53
CA PHE A 81 5.11 1.82 11.61
C PHE A 81 4.90 3.23 12.16
N SER A 82 5.36 3.46 13.38
CA SER A 82 5.42 4.80 13.98
C SER A 82 6.65 4.88 14.88
N VAL A 83 7.41 5.96 14.77
CA VAL A 83 8.57 6.19 15.63
C VAL A 83 8.13 6.33 17.09
N GLY A 84 8.77 5.59 17.99
CA GLY A 84 8.43 5.50 19.40
C GLY A 84 7.43 4.41 19.76
N GLU A 85 6.84 3.72 18.78
CA GLU A 85 5.88 2.63 19.00
C GLU A 85 6.53 1.26 18.83
N VAL A 86 5.90 0.25 19.43
CA VAL A 86 6.34 -1.15 19.32
C VAL A 86 6.12 -1.63 17.88
N PRO A 87 7.14 -2.22 17.21
CA PRO A 87 6.97 -2.75 15.87
C PRO A 87 6.01 -3.96 15.87
N SER A 88 5.21 -4.07 14.81
CA SER A 88 4.43 -5.27 14.54
C SER A 88 5.37 -6.42 14.11
N VAL A 89 4.92 -7.68 14.26
CA VAL A 89 5.67 -8.84 13.73
C VAL A 89 5.85 -8.75 12.21
N ALA A 90 4.92 -8.16 11.50
CA ALA A 90 5.03 -7.93 10.06
C ALA A 90 6.16 -6.95 9.70
N LEU A 91 6.32 -5.89 10.48
CA LEU A 91 7.43 -4.95 10.33
C LEU A 91 8.77 -5.60 10.69
N GLU A 92 8.84 -6.31 11.80
CA GLU A 92 10.02 -7.08 12.26
C GLU A 92 10.50 -8.05 11.18
N GLN A 93 9.62 -8.88 10.62
CA GLN A 93 9.95 -9.80 9.53
C GLN A 93 10.50 -9.10 8.28
N MET A 94 9.98 -7.93 7.97
CA MET A 94 10.48 -7.12 6.85
C MET A 94 11.81 -6.44 7.21
N ALA A 95 11.96 -5.91 8.41
CA ALA A 95 13.15 -5.17 8.82
C ALA A 95 14.37 -6.07 9.04
N GLU A 96 14.19 -7.29 9.54
CA GLU A 96 15.25 -8.27 9.78
C GLU A 96 15.54 -9.17 8.58
N GLY A 97 14.50 -9.57 7.83
CA GLY A 97 14.64 -10.60 6.79
C GLY A 97 14.22 -10.15 5.38
N GLY A 98 13.76 -8.92 5.21
CA GLY A 98 13.22 -8.44 3.93
C GLY A 98 11.89 -9.09 3.52
N MET A 99 11.22 -9.81 4.43
CA MET A 99 9.96 -10.51 4.18
C MET A 99 8.77 -9.57 4.28
N ASN A 100 8.33 -9.01 3.17
CA ASN A 100 7.28 -7.99 3.14
C ASN A 100 5.84 -8.51 3.11
N SER A 101 5.61 -9.82 2.99
CA SER A 101 4.27 -10.41 2.85
C SER A 101 3.31 -10.08 4.01
N GLY A 102 3.83 -9.98 5.23
CA GLY A 102 3.04 -9.58 6.40
C GLY A 102 2.54 -8.15 6.30
N LEU A 103 3.36 -7.21 5.82
CA LEU A 103 2.98 -5.82 5.58
C LEU A 103 1.96 -5.70 4.44
N LEU A 104 2.17 -6.44 3.34
CA LEU A 104 1.24 -6.46 2.21
C LEU A 104 -0.16 -6.91 2.61
N ALA A 105 -0.26 -7.85 3.56
CA ALA A 105 -1.54 -8.35 4.06
C ALA A 105 -2.34 -7.33 4.90
N LEU A 106 -1.74 -6.22 5.33
CA LEU A 106 -2.40 -5.14 6.07
C LEU A 106 -3.15 -4.16 5.16
N GLY A 107 -2.89 -4.20 3.86
CA GLY A 107 -3.48 -3.27 2.89
C GLY A 107 -4.86 -3.68 2.41
N MET A 108 -5.62 -2.69 1.93
CA MET A 108 -6.81 -2.90 1.08
C MET A 108 -6.38 -3.31 -0.33
N ALA A 109 -5.26 -2.76 -0.80
CA ALA A 109 -4.52 -3.17 -1.99
C ALA A 109 -3.03 -3.01 -1.71
N SER A 110 -2.21 -3.88 -2.28
CA SER A 110 -0.78 -3.86 -2.04
C SER A 110 -0.02 -4.50 -3.22
N ALA A 111 1.25 -4.14 -3.35
CA ALA A 111 2.16 -4.71 -4.31
C ALA A 111 3.58 -4.83 -3.72
N SER A 112 4.30 -5.85 -4.13
CA SER A 112 5.70 -6.06 -3.77
C SER A 112 6.60 -5.64 -4.92
N GLY A 113 7.77 -5.07 -4.61
CA GLY A 113 8.87 -5.02 -5.54
C GLY A 113 9.27 -6.42 -6.04
N ALA A 114 9.78 -6.50 -7.25
CA ALA A 114 10.16 -7.77 -7.89
C ALA A 114 11.48 -8.32 -7.35
N GLY A 115 12.33 -7.48 -6.77
CA GLY A 115 13.63 -7.89 -6.26
C GLY A 115 14.33 -6.83 -5.42
N ALA A 116 15.57 -7.11 -5.07
CA ALA A 116 16.41 -6.17 -4.35
C ALA A 116 16.78 -4.96 -5.24
N ILE A 117 16.77 -3.76 -4.65
CA ILE A 117 17.18 -2.54 -5.33
C ILE A 117 18.61 -2.21 -4.92
N GLY A 118 19.56 -2.38 -5.84
CA GLY A 118 20.98 -2.06 -5.60
C GLY A 118 21.21 -0.55 -5.41
N PRO A 119 22.37 -0.16 -4.83
CA PRO A 119 22.74 1.24 -4.67
C PRO A 119 22.64 2.03 -5.98
N GLY A 120 22.01 3.20 -5.94
CA GLY A 120 21.75 4.05 -7.12
C GLY A 120 20.65 3.53 -8.06
N GLY A 121 20.13 2.32 -7.83
CA GLY A 121 19.04 1.74 -8.61
C GLY A 121 17.67 2.25 -8.19
N SER A 122 16.68 1.98 -9.03
CA SER A 122 15.28 2.27 -8.73
C SER A 122 14.36 1.21 -9.32
N GLU A 123 13.19 1.04 -8.71
CA GLU A 123 12.11 0.20 -9.18
C GLU A 123 10.79 0.97 -9.13
N THR A 124 9.95 0.77 -10.14
CA THR A 124 8.58 1.30 -10.17
C THR A 124 7.59 0.16 -9.98
N ILE A 125 6.74 0.28 -8.98
CA ILE A 125 5.78 -0.71 -8.55
C ILE A 125 4.38 -0.13 -8.75
N SER A 126 3.53 -0.82 -9.51
CA SER A 126 2.15 -0.41 -9.74
C SER A 126 1.22 -1.05 -8.70
N VAL A 127 0.27 -0.28 -8.18
CA VAL A 127 -0.76 -0.75 -7.26
C VAL A 127 -2.09 -0.13 -7.63
N THR A 128 -3.16 -0.95 -7.66
CA THR A 128 -4.52 -0.55 -8.03
C THR A 128 -5.48 -0.87 -6.91
N ILE A 129 -6.39 0.06 -6.61
CA ILE A 129 -7.50 -0.11 -5.67
C ILE A 129 -8.80 0.32 -6.35
N GLN A 130 -9.92 -0.35 -6.05
CA GLN A 130 -11.21 -0.06 -6.68
C GLN A 130 -12.08 0.83 -5.78
N ASP A 131 -12.73 1.84 -6.40
CA ASP A 131 -13.72 2.73 -5.77
C ASP A 131 -13.21 3.50 -4.53
N VAL A 132 -11.90 3.56 -4.30
CA VAL A 132 -11.29 4.25 -3.16
C VAL A 132 -10.35 5.35 -3.64
N THR A 133 -10.73 6.60 -3.44
CA THR A 133 -9.95 7.79 -3.87
C THR A 133 -9.22 8.48 -2.72
N ASN A 134 -9.39 8.02 -1.48
CA ASN A 134 -8.81 8.59 -0.27
C ASN A 134 -7.92 7.60 0.49
N ALA A 135 -7.35 6.62 -0.21
CA ALA A 135 -6.38 5.71 0.38
C ALA A 135 -5.14 6.47 0.86
N LYS A 136 -4.55 5.96 1.93
CA LYS A 136 -3.21 6.34 2.38
C LYS A 136 -2.21 5.35 1.81
N LEU A 137 -1.02 5.84 1.49
CA LEU A 137 0.09 5.03 1.02
C LEU A 137 1.14 4.87 2.10
N SER A 138 1.56 3.65 2.34
CA SER A 138 2.78 3.34 3.08
C SER A 138 3.73 2.51 2.22
N VAL A 139 5.02 2.78 2.39
CA VAL A 139 6.10 2.05 1.71
C VAL A 139 7.14 1.68 2.75
N ALA A 140 7.63 0.44 2.72
CA ALA A 140 8.73 0.01 3.59
C ALA A 140 9.67 -0.96 2.88
N THR A 141 10.96 -0.86 3.16
CA THR A 141 12.01 -1.73 2.61
C THR A 141 13.19 -1.80 3.60
N MET A 142 13.78 -2.99 3.74
CA MET A 142 14.95 -3.21 4.59
C MET A 142 16.23 -2.71 3.92
N LEU A 143 17.20 -2.21 4.72
CA LEU A 143 18.59 -2.08 4.32
C LEU A 143 19.29 -3.41 4.66
N VAL A 144 19.53 -4.27 3.67
CA VAL A 144 19.83 -5.69 3.93
C VAL A 144 21.19 -6.00 4.56
N ASN A 145 22.13 -5.05 4.57
CA ASN A 145 23.39 -5.18 5.31
C ASN A 145 23.30 -4.51 6.70
N THR A 146 22.19 -4.73 7.39
CA THR A 146 21.95 -4.29 8.79
C THR A 146 21.18 -5.39 9.52
N ASN A 147 21.09 -5.29 10.83
CA ASN A 147 20.33 -6.22 11.65
C ASN A 147 18.81 -6.04 11.41
N ASP A 148 18.28 -4.81 11.61
CA ASP A 148 16.85 -4.53 11.49
C ASP A 148 16.55 -3.11 10.97
N ALA A 149 17.48 -2.50 10.21
CA ALA A 149 17.25 -1.18 9.64
C ALA A 149 16.31 -1.24 8.44
N PHE A 150 15.37 -0.31 8.41
CA PHE A 150 14.45 -0.13 7.29
C PHE A 150 14.28 1.35 6.91
N SER A 151 13.80 1.59 5.71
CA SER A 151 13.42 2.92 5.23
C SER A 151 12.05 2.89 4.59
N GLY A 152 11.38 4.02 4.57
CA GLY A 152 10.06 4.12 3.97
C GLY A 152 9.31 5.39 4.36
N LEU A 153 8.05 5.42 3.98
CA LEU A 153 7.07 6.43 4.40
C LEU A 153 5.83 5.73 4.94
N ASP A 154 5.11 6.41 5.81
CA ASP A 154 3.92 5.86 6.41
C ASP A 154 2.73 6.81 6.27
N ALA A 155 1.59 6.25 5.88
CA ALA A 155 0.28 6.89 5.83
C ALA A 155 0.22 8.22 5.04
N LEU A 156 0.94 8.33 3.90
CA LEU A 156 0.82 9.46 2.99
C LEU A 156 -0.61 9.56 2.44
N ASP A 157 -1.24 10.71 2.64
CA ASP A 157 -2.58 10.99 2.11
C ASP A 157 -2.52 11.25 0.60
N LEU A 158 -3.19 10.40 -0.17
CA LEU A 158 -3.27 10.49 -1.64
C LEU A 158 -4.54 11.21 -2.13
N SER A 159 -5.42 11.65 -1.23
CA SER A 159 -6.74 12.21 -1.58
C SER A 159 -6.68 13.45 -2.46
N THR A 160 -5.57 14.18 -2.44
CA THR A 160 -5.36 15.40 -3.23
C THR A 160 -4.59 15.17 -4.53
N LEU A 161 -4.10 13.96 -4.78
CA LEU A 161 -3.32 13.64 -5.97
C LEU A 161 -4.26 13.39 -7.15
N ALA A 162 -4.29 14.30 -8.12
CA ALA A 162 -5.08 14.12 -9.33
C ALA A 162 -4.41 13.16 -10.33
N VAL A 163 -5.18 12.63 -11.27
CA VAL A 163 -4.63 11.77 -12.35
C VAL A 163 -3.58 12.55 -13.15
N GLY A 164 -2.39 11.98 -13.27
CA GLY A 164 -1.22 12.57 -13.89
C GLY A 164 -0.32 13.37 -12.96
N ASP A 165 -0.78 13.64 -11.72
CA ASP A 165 0.05 14.33 -10.73
C ASP A 165 1.03 13.37 -10.05
N SER A 166 2.15 13.93 -9.61
CA SER A 166 3.18 13.21 -8.87
C SER A 166 3.53 13.93 -7.57
N TRP A 167 3.83 13.14 -6.54
CA TRP A 167 4.40 13.56 -5.27
C TRP A 167 5.74 12.86 -5.05
N SER A 168 6.70 13.52 -4.41
CA SER A 168 8.00 12.91 -4.12
C SER A 168 8.58 13.44 -2.83
N ALA A 169 9.19 12.54 -2.04
CA ALA A 169 10.00 12.89 -0.89
C ALA A 169 11.16 11.91 -0.71
N THR A 170 12.11 12.29 0.13
CA THR A 170 13.16 11.40 0.62
C THR A 170 12.81 10.89 2.01
N ALA A 171 13.22 9.66 2.32
CA ALA A 171 12.98 8.99 3.60
C ALA A 171 14.31 8.69 4.31
N GLY A 172 14.27 8.80 5.63
CA GLY A 172 15.37 8.41 6.50
C GLY A 172 15.38 6.90 6.77
N VAL A 173 16.37 6.47 7.53
CA VAL A 173 16.48 5.10 8.00
C VAL A 173 16.00 5.02 9.44
N TYR A 174 15.17 4.02 9.68
CA TYR A 174 14.64 3.66 10.98
C TYR A 174 15.25 2.34 11.43
N ASP A 175 15.35 2.19 12.72
CA ASP A 175 15.68 0.99 13.47
C ASP A 175 14.35 0.39 13.94
N ALA A 176 14.12 -0.89 13.67
CA ALA A 176 12.88 -1.54 14.12
C ALA A 176 12.89 -1.78 15.64
N GLY A 177 14.06 -1.78 16.27
CA GLY A 177 14.24 -2.03 17.69
C GLY A 177 14.02 -3.48 18.07
N THR A 178 14.21 -4.39 17.14
CA THR A 178 13.96 -5.83 17.32
C THR A 178 15.25 -6.62 17.46
N GLU A 179 16.32 -6.24 16.77
CA GLU A 179 17.66 -6.80 16.89
C GLU A 179 18.70 -5.74 17.28
N VAL A 180 19.60 -6.10 18.19
CA VAL A 180 20.75 -5.25 18.55
C VAL A 180 21.62 -5.01 17.31
N ASN A 181 21.96 -3.76 17.05
CA ASN A 181 22.90 -3.33 16.02
C ASN A 181 24.31 -3.82 16.34
N SER A 182 24.55 -5.12 16.15
CA SER A 182 25.79 -5.79 16.51
C SER A 182 26.82 -5.78 15.39
N GLU A 183 26.37 -5.73 14.15
CA GLU A 183 27.15 -5.82 12.90
C GLU A 183 28.08 -7.03 12.83
N THR A 184 27.84 -8.05 13.68
CA THR A 184 28.70 -9.23 13.80
C THR A 184 28.40 -10.26 12.71
N ALA A 185 29.42 -11.11 12.43
CA ALA A 185 29.29 -12.20 11.46
C ALA A 185 28.11 -13.13 11.80
N GLY A 186 27.29 -13.43 10.79
CA GLY A 186 26.17 -14.34 10.88
C GLY A 186 24.85 -13.70 11.33
N THR A 187 24.79 -12.36 11.54
CA THR A 187 23.59 -11.69 12.08
C THR A 187 22.85 -10.83 11.07
N MET A 188 23.35 -10.68 9.84
CA MET A 188 22.73 -9.84 8.81
C MET A 188 22.50 -10.64 7.52
N PRO A 189 21.30 -10.57 6.91
CA PRO A 189 20.99 -11.41 5.73
C PRO A 189 21.64 -10.93 4.43
N GLY A 190 22.12 -9.68 4.40
CA GLY A 190 22.62 -9.06 3.17
C GLY A 190 23.95 -9.61 2.66
N PRO A 191 24.36 -9.19 1.46
CA PRO A 191 25.56 -9.74 0.79
C PRO A 191 26.88 -9.44 1.50
N ALA A 192 26.90 -8.52 2.46
CA ALA A 192 28.09 -8.24 3.27
C ALA A 192 28.39 -9.37 4.26
N ASP A 193 27.38 -10.14 4.68
CA ASP A 193 27.49 -11.17 5.71
C ASP A 193 26.89 -12.51 5.24
N GLY A 194 25.67 -12.50 4.68
CA GLY A 194 24.91 -13.70 4.29
C GLY A 194 24.44 -14.51 5.49
N GLY A 195 24.20 -13.84 6.62
CA GLY A 195 23.83 -14.40 7.90
C GLY A 195 22.32 -14.58 8.10
N GLU A 196 21.90 -14.52 9.35
CA GLU A 196 20.51 -14.71 9.77
C GLU A 196 19.60 -13.58 9.24
N GLY A 197 18.38 -13.95 8.89
CA GLY A 197 17.27 -13.02 8.66
C GLY A 197 16.39 -12.95 9.90
N PHE A 198 15.05 -13.05 9.71
CA PHE A 198 14.10 -12.91 10.80
C PHE A 198 14.35 -13.90 11.96
N ASN A 199 14.43 -13.37 13.16
CA ASN A 199 14.49 -14.09 14.42
C ASN A 199 13.36 -13.61 15.37
N ALA A 200 12.47 -14.51 15.80
CA ALA A 200 11.35 -14.15 16.65
C ALA A 200 11.75 -13.70 18.08
N THR A 201 13.03 -13.79 18.44
CA THR A 201 13.53 -13.39 19.74
C THR A 201 14.10 -11.96 19.65
N ARG A 202 13.33 -11.00 20.13
CA ARG A 202 13.77 -9.59 20.18
C ARG A 202 14.86 -9.38 21.22
N THR A 203 15.90 -8.68 20.83
CA THR A 203 17.10 -8.45 21.64
C THR A 203 17.45 -6.98 21.85
N ASP A 204 16.66 -6.06 21.30
CA ASP A 204 16.88 -4.61 21.38
C ASP A 204 15.74 -3.88 22.11
N THR A 205 15.64 -2.56 21.92
CA THR A 205 14.84 -1.59 22.67
C THR A 205 13.34 -1.86 22.65
N GLY A 206 12.83 -2.58 21.62
CA GLY A 206 11.43 -2.96 21.45
C GLY A 206 10.54 -1.83 20.92
N TYR A 207 11.10 -0.76 20.38
CA TYR A 207 10.34 0.31 19.71
C TYR A 207 11.08 0.85 18.50
N VAL A 208 10.34 1.34 17.52
CA VAL A 208 10.88 1.95 16.29
C VAL A 208 11.59 3.26 16.64
N ALA A 209 12.84 3.41 16.22
CA ALA A 209 13.64 4.62 16.41
C ALA A 209 14.25 5.12 15.10
N MET A 210 14.92 6.25 15.11
CA MET A 210 15.80 6.63 14.02
C MET A 210 17.08 5.82 14.12
N HIS A 211 17.52 5.20 13.02
CA HIS A 211 18.73 4.39 13.00
C HIS A 211 19.98 5.30 13.11
N PRO A 212 20.91 5.01 14.03
CA PRO A 212 22.11 5.85 14.24
C PRO A 212 23.18 5.70 13.14
N GLY A 213 22.98 4.80 12.19
CA GLY A 213 24.00 4.33 11.26
C GLY A 213 24.70 3.07 11.76
N VAL A 214 25.43 2.38 10.88
CA VAL A 214 26.20 1.19 11.24
C VAL A 214 27.57 1.55 11.78
N VAL A 215 28.09 0.74 12.71
CA VAL A 215 29.45 0.86 13.22
C VAL A 215 30.33 -0.21 12.56
N THR A 216 31.38 0.21 11.90
CA THR A 216 32.18 -0.65 11.04
C THR A 216 33.49 -1.07 11.70
N VAL A 217 34.19 -2.05 11.12
CA VAL A 217 35.55 -2.41 11.55
C VAL A 217 36.49 -1.21 11.42
N ASP A 218 36.28 -0.34 10.45
CA ASP A 218 37.07 0.88 10.24
C ASP A 218 36.80 1.96 11.33
N ASP A 219 35.65 1.89 11.99
CA ASP A 219 35.33 2.73 13.16
C ASP A 219 35.86 2.15 14.49
N GLY A 220 36.51 0.99 14.45
CA GLY A 220 37.08 0.33 15.61
C GLY A 220 36.24 -0.78 16.24
N LEU A 221 35.10 -1.13 15.67
CA LEU A 221 34.29 -2.29 16.10
C LEU A 221 34.90 -3.57 15.48
N SER A 222 35.87 -4.17 16.19
CA SER A 222 36.70 -5.25 15.64
C SER A 222 35.95 -6.52 15.23
N ASN A 223 34.73 -6.75 15.71
CA ASN A 223 33.88 -7.87 15.38
C ASN A 223 32.84 -7.53 14.26
N SER A 224 32.80 -6.28 13.83
CA SER A 224 31.94 -5.91 12.68
C SER A 224 32.46 -6.52 11.38
N VAL A 225 31.56 -7.06 10.57
CA VAL A 225 31.86 -7.50 9.20
C VAL A 225 31.70 -6.37 8.19
N LEU A 226 31.18 -5.23 8.63
CA LEU A 226 30.95 -4.08 7.78
C LEU A 226 32.21 -3.21 7.68
N THR A 227 32.36 -2.57 6.52
CA THR A 227 33.42 -1.59 6.25
C THR A 227 32.81 -0.21 6.01
N VAL A 228 33.65 0.83 5.94
CA VAL A 228 33.22 2.21 5.70
C VAL A 228 32.28 2.36 4.48
N GLN A 229 32.36 1.46 3.49
CA GLN A 229 31.49 1.50 2.32
C GLN A 229 30.03 1.22 2.66
N HIS A 230 29.75 0.44 3.70
CA HIS A 230 28.40 0.08 4.13
C HIS A 230 27.71 1.16 4.97
N LYS A 231 28.47 2.21 5.37
CA LYS A 231 27.92 3.34 6.09
C LYS A 231 26.87 4.08 5.25
N PHE A 232 25.84 4.52 5.88
CA PHE A 232 24.82 5.36 5.30
C PHE A 232 24.51 6.54 6.21
N ASP A 233 23.95 7.57 5.61
CA ASP A 233 23.39 8.72 6.31
C ASP A 233 22.03 9.02 5.71
N ASN A 234 21.27 9.89 6.34
CA ASN A 234 19.95 10.28 5.87
C ASN A 234 20.03 11.42 4.82
N PRO A 235 19.22 11.37 3.78
CA PRO A 235 18.21 10.35 3.45
C PRO A 235 18.80 9.14 2.70
N ALA A 236 18.22 7.94 2.91
CA ALA A 236 18.64 6.71 2.24
C ALA A 236 17.78 6.29 1.05
N VAL A 237 16.54 6.73 1.00
CA VAL A 237 15.57 6.36 -0.04
C VAL A 237 14.87 7.60 -0.57
N ARG A 238 14.57 7.63 -1.89
CA ARG A 238 13.59 8.55 -2.46
C ARG A 238 12.38 7.75 -2.92
N ILE A 239 11.19 8.25 -2.59
CA ILE A 239 9.92 7.67 -3.00
C ILE A 239 9.19 8.71 -3.84
N MET A 240 8.73 8.31 -5.01
CA MET A 240 7.88 9.11 -5.89
C MET A 240 6.59 8.33 -6.15
N VAL A 241 5.48 9.00 -6.06
CA VAL A 241 4.14 8.45 -6.32
C VAL A 241 3.50 9.24 -7.43
N THR A 242 3.02 8.56 -8.47
CA THR A 242 2.26 9.17 -9.57
C THR A 242 0.89 8.49 -9.63
N ARG A 243 -0.17 9.27 -9.63
CA ARG A 243 -1.51 8.73 -9.91
C ARG A 243 -1.69 8.60 -11.41
N ILE A 244 -1.97 7.40 -11.90
CA ILE A 244 -2.09 7.10 -13.34
C ILE A 244 -3.54 6.84 -13.76
N GLU A 245 -4.44 6.57 -12.79
CA GLU A 245 -5.87 6.34 -13.05
C GLU A 245 -6.76 6.77 -11.88
#